data_946b891fce9591f1c83754d0243e970b
#
_entry.id   946b891fce9591f1c83754d0243e970b
#
_cell.length_a   1.000
_cell.length_b   1.000
_cell.length_c   1.000
_cell.angle_alpha   90.00
_cell.angle_beta   90.00
_cell.angle_gamma   90.00
#
_symmetry.space_group_name_H-M   'P 1'
#
loop_
_entity.id
_entity.type
_entity.pdbx_description
1 polymer ?
#
loop_
_entity_poly.entity_id
_entity_poly.type
_entity_poly.pdbx_seq_one_letter_code
_entity_poly.pdbx_strand_id
1 'polypeptide(L)'
;MPNRRQALTPDALAMMDTIARTGSFAAAARELGKVPSALTYSVRQLEEALDVLLFDRSSRQAQLTDAGSELLHEGRRLLQEMDAVANRVRRVASGWETQLSISVEDVISVPTIFELVQAFCEQRGEVCGKAQGEAGADGPATRLRLRNDVLAGTWEALVTRQVELAIGVSGDFANPGGVEVRPLGQMPFVYCVAPHHPLAGVEGPLEDAQLVHHRAVAVADTAQRMTPVTV
;
A
#
# COMPACT_ATOMS: atom_id res chain seq x y z
N MET A 1 17.29 17.05 -27.75
CA MET A 1 16.56 15.93 -27.14
C MET A 1 15.63 16.52 -26.09
N PRO A 2 14.37 16.14 -26.05
CA PRO A 2 13.48 16.61 -24.98
C PRO A 2 14.07 16.21 -23.63
N ASN A 3 14.00 17.13 -22.67
CA ASN A 3 14.56 16.89 -21.34
C ASN A 3 13.71 15.84 -20.63
N ARG A 4 14.24 14.65 -20.37
CA ARG A 4 13.56 13.53 -19.71
C ARG A 4 12.84 13.96 -18.42
N ARG A 5 13.45 14.83 -17.60
CA ARG A 5 12.84 15.37 -16.37
C ARG A 5 11.63 16.25 -16.64
N GLN A 6 11.57 16.94 -17.79
CA GLN A 6 10.43 17.78 -18.14
C GLN A 6 9.24 16.98 -18.66
N ALA A 7 9.47 15.77 -19.18
CA ALA A 7 8.42 14.87 -19.62
C ALA A 7 7.82 14.06 -18.46
N LEU A 8 8.66 13.66 -17.48
CA LEU A 8 8.24 12.93 -16.28
C LEU A 8 7.63 13.86 -15.23
N THR A 9 6.45 14.38 -15.53
CA THR A 9 5.71 15.25 -14.60
C THR A 9 4.72 14.43 -13.76
N PRO A 10 4.31 14.91 -12.58
CA PRO A 10 3.25 14.29 -11.79
C PRO A 10 1.97 14.05 -12.59
N ASP A 11 1.58 15.03 -13.41
CA ASP A 11 0.40 14.92 -14.27
C ASP A 11 0.56 13.80 -15.31
N ALA A 12 1.74 13.63 -15.89
CA ALA A 12 2.01 12.56 -16.84
C ALA A 12 1.96 11.19 -16.16
N LEU A 13 2.50 11.06 -14.95
CA LEU A 13 2.45 9.82 -14.16
C LEU A 13 1.02 9.49 -13.71
N ALA A 14 0.25 10.45 -13.22
CA ALA A 14 -1.15 10.29 -12.85
C ALA A 14 -2.02 9.91 -14.05
N MET A 15 -1.75 10.50 -15.21
CA MET A 15 -2.41 10.14 -16.47
C MET A 15 -2.12 8.68 -16.87
N MET A 16 -0.86 8.23 -16.78
CA MET A 16 -0.46 6.85 -17.04
C MET A 16 -1.21 5.88 -16.13
N ASP A 17 -1.29 6.20 -14.84
CA ASP A 17 -2.03 5.40 -13.86
C ASP A 17 -3.52 5.29 -14.21
N THR A 18 -4.15 6.40 -14.58
CA THR A 18 -5.56 6.42 -14.97
C THR A 18 -5.81 5.60 -16.22
N ILE A 19 -4.94 5.69 -17.25
CA ILE A 19 -5.07 4.88 -18.48
C ILE A 19 -4.92 3.40 -18.18
N ALA A 20 -3.93 3.01 -17.38
CA ALA A 20 -3.71 1.62 -17.00
C ALA A 20 -4.89 1.03 -16.22
N ARG A 21 -5.42 1.78 -15.26
CA ARG A 21 -6.55 1.37 -14.42
C ARG A 21 -7.86 1.25 -15.19
N THR A 22 -8.12 2.17 -16.10
CA THR A 22 -9.35 2.16 -16.91
C THR A 22 -9.27 1.27 -18.15
N GLY A 23 -8.07 0.83 -18.53
CA GLY A 23 -7.82 0.00 -19.72
C GLY A 23 -8.12 0.69 -21.05
N SER A 24 -8.41 2.01 -21.06
CA SER A 24 -8.82 2.74 -22.26
C SER A 24 -8.48 4.22 -22.20
N PHE A 25 -7.85 4.73 -23.26
CA PHE A 25 -7.60 6.16 -23.42
C PHE A 25 -8.87 7.00 -23.37
N ALA A 26 -9.98 6.49 -23.94
CA ALA A 26 -11.26 7.20 -23.95
C ALA A 26 -11.90 7.25 -22.55
N ALA A 27 -11.81 6.17 -21.77
CA ALA A 27 -12.31 6.14 -20.41
C ALA A 27 -11.47 7.04 -19.48
N ALA A 28 -10.14 6.95 -19.57
CA ALA A 28 -9.22 7.83 -18.85
C ALA A 28 -9.44 9.30 -19.15
N ALA A 29 -9.65 9.64 -20.42
CA ALA A 29 -9.91 11.02 -20.84
C ALA A 29 -11.19 11.58 -20.20
N ARG A 30 -12.25 10.78 -20.14
CA ARG A 30 -13.51 11.19 -19.48
C ARG A 30 -13.30 11.44 -17.99
N GLU A 31 -12.55 10.55 -17.32
CA GLU A 31 -12.26 10.68 -15.89
C GLU A 31 -11.41 11.91 -15.58
N LEU A 32 -10.43 12.20 -16.44
CA LEU A 32 -9.53 13.36 -16.29
C LEU A 32 -10.10 14.68 -16.83
N GLY A 33 -11.33 14.67 -17.37
CA GLY A 33 -11.94 15.86 -17.98
C GLY A 33 -11.18 16.35 -19.21
N LYS A 34 -10.52 15.45 -19.96
CA LYS A 34 -9.71 15.76 -21.14
C LYS A 34 -10.28 15.07 -22.39
N VAL A 35 -9.78 15.46 -23.57
CA VAL A 35 -10.08 14.77 -24.82
C VAL A 35 -9.08 13.62 -25.06
N PRO A 36 -9.50 12.49 -25.66
CA PRO A 36 -8.62 11.35 -25.89
C PRO A 36 -7.35 11.66 -26.69
N SER A 37 -7.43 12.59 -27.64
CA SER A 37 -6.27 13.05 -28.42
C SER A 37 -5.19 13.73 -27.57
N ALA A 38 -5.58 14.44 -26.49
CA ALA A 38 -4.63 15.07 -25.59
C ALA A 38 -3.85 14.01 -24.78
N LEU A 39 -4.51 12.93 -24.31
CA LEU A 39 -3.84 11.84 -23.63
C LEU A 39 -2.87 11.12 -24.57
N THR A 40 -3.32 10.81 -25.78
CA THR A 40 -2.47 10.18 -26.80
C THR A 40 -1.25 11.03 -27.12
N TYR A 41 -1.40 12.34 -27.22
CA TYR A 41 -0.29 13.25 -27.44
C TYR A 41 0.69 13.27 -26.25
N SER A 42 0.19 13.36 -25.02
CA SER A 42 1.02 13.36 -23.81
C SER A 42 1.79 12.06 -23.64
N VAL A 43 1.14 10.91 -23.91
CA VAL A 43 1.83 9.60 -23.89
C VAL A 43 2.93 9.55 -24.95
N ARG A 44 2.68 10.03 -26.19
CA ARG A 44 3.71 10.08 -27.22
C ARG A 44 4.90 10.96 -26.82
N GLN A 45 4.66 12.13 -26.24
CA GLN A 45 5.73 12.98 -25.74
C GLN A 45 6.57 12.29 -24.67
N LEU A 46 5.94 11.49 -23.79
CA LEU A 46 6.62 10.73 -22.77
C LEU A 46 7.45 9.59 -23.40
N GLU A 47 6.87 8.86 -24.36
CA GLU A 47 7.55 7.82 -25.14
C GLU A 47 8.78 8.36 -25.89
N GLU A 48 8.61 9.51 -26.58
CA GLU A 48 9.70 10.18 -27.29
C GLU A 48 10.81 10.67 -26.34
N ALA A 49 10.45 11.19 -25.18
CA ALA A 49 11.45 11.64 -24.20
C ALA A 49 12.24 10.51 -23.57
N LEU A 50 11.61 9.35 -23.39
CA LEU A 50 12.23 8.16 -22.81
C LEU A 50 12.86 7.23 -23.85
N ASP A 51 12.53 7.43 -25.13
CA ASP A 51 12.93 6.61 -26.28
C ASP A 51 12.47 5.15 -26.14
N VAL A 52 11.24 4.95 -25.64
CA VAL A 52 10.60 3.64 -25.47
C VAL A 52 9.10 3.73 -25.70
N LEU A 53 8.47 2.63 -26.12
CA LEU A 53 7.01 2.52 -26.12
C LEU A 53 6.51 2.12 -24.74
N LEU A 54 5.49 2.78 -24.24
CA LEU A 54 4.87 2.52 -22.95
C LEU A 54 3.56 1.74 -23.07
N PHE A 55 2.90 1.82 -24.22
CA PHE A 55 1.69 1.07 -24.52
C PHE A 55 1.85 0.26 -25.80
N ASP A 56 1.28 -0.95 -25.79
CA ASP A 56 1.16 -1.79 -26.99
C ASP A 56 0.10 -1.20 -27.92
N ARG A 57 0.50 -0.92 -29.16
CA ARG A 57 -0.38 -0.34 -30.20
C ARG A 57 -1.13 -1.40 -31.01
N SER A 58 -0.81 -2.68 -30.84
CA SER A 58 -1.45 -3.78 -31.55
C SER A 58 -2.82 -4.15 -30.96
N SER A 59 -3.05 -3.81 -29.70
CA SER A 59 -4.28 -4.10 -28.96
C SER A 59 -5.30 -2.95 -29.06
N ARG A 60 -6.60 -3.33 -29.07
CA ARG A 60 -7.70 -2.34 -28.90
C ARG A 60 -7.79 -1.79 -27.48
N GLN A 61 -7.24 -2.50 -26.50
CA GLN A 61 -7.16 -2.08 -25.11
C GLN A 61 -5.80 -1.43 -24.85
N ALA A 62 -5.77 -0.49 -23.91
CA ALA A 62 -4.53 0.14 -23.48
C ALA A 62 -3.71 -0.84 -22.62
N GLN A 63 -2.92 -1.69 -23.27
CA GLN A 63 -2.01 -2.62 -22.61
C GLN A 63 -0.64 -1.98 -22.46
N LEU A 64 -0.07 -2.08 -21.26
CA LEU A 64 1.28 -1.60 -20.98
C LEU A 64 2.31 -2.56 -21.58
N THR A 65 3.42 -2.00 -22.06
CA THR A 65 4.65 -2.74 -22.29
C THR A 65 5.36 -3.01 -20.96
N ASP A 66 6.44 -3.80 -20.97
CA ASP A 66 7.28 -3.99 -19.78
C ASP A 66 7.86 -2.66 -19.29
N ALA A 67 8.31 -1.80 -20.23
CA ALA A 67 8.77 -0.46 -19.91
C ALA A 67 7.65 0.44 -19.35
N GLY A 68 6.43 0.30 -19.87
CA GLY A 68 5.24 1.00 -19.37
C GLY A 68 4.86 0.54 -17.96
N SER A 69 4.97 -0.75 -17.69
CA SER A 69 4.71 -1.33 -16.37
C SER A 69 5.72 -0.87 -15.33
N GLU A 70 7.00 -0.83 -15.70
CA GLU A 70 8.07 -0.31 -14.84
C GLU A 70 7.88 1.17 -14.55
N LEU A 71 7.60 1.97 -15.59
CA LEU A 71 7.32 3.40 -15.39
C LEU A 71 6.11 3.64 -14.50
N LEU A 72 5.04 2.87 -14.67
CA LEU A 72 3.84 2.99 -13.84
C LEU A 72 4.14 2.67 -12.39
N HIS A 73 4.91 1.60 -12.16
CA HIS A 73 5.32 1.17 -10.83
C HIS A 73 6.13 2.26 -10.12
N GLU A 74 7.20 2.74 -10.73
CA GLU A 74 8.03 3.80 -10.17
C GLU A 74 7.28 5.14 -10.10
N GLY A 75 6.42 5.42 -11.08
CA GLY A 75 5.59 6.61 -11.11
C GLY A 75 4.62 6.70 -9.93
N ARG A 76 3.97 5.59 -9.57
CA ARG A 76 3.11 5.51 -8.38
C ARG A 76 3.89 5.80 -7.11
N ARG A 77 5.10 5.26 -6.99
CA ARG A 77 5.97 5.52 -5.84
C ARG A 77 6.34 7.01 -5.73
N LEU A 78 6.68 7.65 -6.84
CA LEU A 78 6.99 9.09 -6.87
C LEU A 78 5.78 9.94 -6.47
N LEU A 79 4.58 9.63 -6.96
CA LEU A 79 3.35 10.34 -6.59
C LEU A 79 3.07 10.21 -5.08
N GLN A 80 3.23 9.02 -4.53
CA GLN A 80 3.09 8.78 -3.08
C GLN A 80 4.11 9.59 -2.26
N GLU A 81 5.36 9.67 -2.71
CA GLU A 81 6.38 10.50 -2.05
C GLU A 81 6.02 11.99 -2.08
N MET A 82 5.46 12.48 -3.17
CA MET A 82 4.99 13.87 -3.26
C MET A 82 3.86 14.15 -2.28
N ASP A 83 2.89 13.24 -2.17
CA ASP A 83 1.81 13.34 -1.19
C ASP A 83 2.35 13.31 0.24
N ALA A 84 3.33 12.44 0.52
CA ALA A 84 4.00 12.38 1.82
C ALA A 84 4.74 13.67 2.17
N VAL A 85 5.38 14.31 1.19
CA VAL A 85 6.00 15.65 1.39
C VAL A 85 4.94 16.69 1.73
N ALA A 86 3.85 16.75 0.95
CA ALA A 86 2.77 17.70 1.20
C ALA A 86 2.15 17.51 2.60
N ASN A 87 1.95 16.25 3.01
CA ASN A 87 1.43 15.93 4.34
C ASN A 87 2.41 16.35 5.45
N ARG A 88 3.73 16.13 5.28
CA ARG A 88 4.74 16.58 6.24
C ARG A 88 4.74 18.11 6.40
N VAL A 89 4.64 18.85 5.31
CA VAL A 89 4.56 20.32 5.35
C VAL A 89 3.32 20.79 6.09
N ARG A 90 2.16 20.18 5.79
CA ARG A 90 0.90 20.50 6.50
C ARG A 90 0.97 20.15 7.98
N ARG A 91 1.58 19.03 8.35
CA ARG A 91 1.79 18.65 9.75
C ARG A 91 2.59 19.72 10.52
N VAL A 92 3.66 20.25 9.92
CA VAL A 92 4.44 21.33 10.53
C VAL A 92 3.59 22.58 10.77
N ALA A 93 2.70 22.90 9.85
CA ALA A 93 1.85 24.10 9.95
C ALA A 93 0.65 23.92 10.90
N SER A 94 0.03 22.73 10.94
CA SER A 94 -1.19 22.47 11.69
C SER A 94 -1.02 21.62 12.94
N GLY A 95 0.13 21.00 13.12
CA GLY A 95 0.39 20.00 14.17
C GLY A 95 -0.27 18.64 13.93
N TRP A 96 -1.06 18.51 12.83
CA TRP A 96 -1.81 17.29 12.50
C TRP A 96 -1.56 16.81 11.07
N GLU A 97 -1.54 15.50 10.90
CA GLU A 97 -1.52 14.89 9.57
C GLU A 97 -2.93 14.91 8.96
N THR A 98 -3.00 15.18 7.66
CA THR A 98 -4.29 15.15 6.94
C THR A 98 -4.74 13.73 6.62
N GLN A 99 -3.79 12.79 6.54
CA GLN A 99 -4.03 11.37 6.29
C GLN A 99 -2.98 10.54 7.01
N LEU A 100 -3.39 9.40 7.55
CA LEU A 100 -2.53 8.36 8.11
C LEU A 100 -2.93 7.03 7.49
N SER A 101 -2.02 6.41 6.74
CA SER A 101 -2.22 5.09 6.15
C SER A 101 -1.60 4.04 7.07
N ILE A 102 -2.37 3.01 7.37
CA ILE A 102 -2.00 1.97 8.32
C ILE A 102 -2.13 0.61 7.64
N SER A 103 -1.06 -0.17 7.64
CA SER A 103 -1.09 -1.59 7.32
C SER A 103 -1.35 -2.39 8.59
N VAL A 104 -2.31 -3.27 8.54
CA VAL A 104 -2.68 -4.14 9.66
C VAL A 104 -2.45 -5.58 9.24
N GLU A 105 -1.67 -6.30 10.04
CA GLU A 105 -1.47 -7.74 9.87
C GLU A 105 -2.79 -8.50 10.08
N ASP A 106 -3.09 -9.44 9.21
CA ASP A 106 -4.37 -10.15 9.18
C ASP A 106 -4.64 -11.01 10.44
N VAL A 107 -3.59 -11.31 11.23
CA VAL A 107 -3.73 -11.96 12.53
C VAL A 107 -4.34 -11.06 13.61
N ILE A 108 -4.34 -9.74 13.41
CA ILE A 108 -4.95 -8.79 14.34
C ILE A 108 -6.47 -8.79 14.13
N SER A 109 -7.21 -9.01 15.20
CA SER A 109 -8.66 -9.11 15.10
C SER A 109 -9.29 -7.79 14.64
N VAL A 110 -10.21 -7.88 13.68
CA VAL A 110 -10.92 -6.71 13.13
C VAL A 110 -11.63 -5.89 14.22
N PRO A 111 -12.32 -6.49 15.22
CA PRO A 111 -12.88 -5.74 16.33
C PRO A 111 -11.86 -4.89 17.08
N THR A 112 -10.67 -5.42 17.37
CA THR A 112 -9.59 -4.68 18.05
C THR A 112 -9.17 -3.44 17.25
N ILE A 113 -9.09 -3.56 15.92
CA ILE A 113 -8.78 -2.41 15.07
C ILE A 113 -9.90 -1.37 15.09
N PHE A 114 -11.16 -1.78 15.09
CA PHE A 114 -12.28 -0.83 15.21
C PHE A 114 -12.30 -0.11 16.55
N GLU A 115 -12.02 -0.81 17.66
CA GLU A 115 -11.87 -0.20 18.97
C GLU A 115 -10.73 0.83 18.99
N LEU A 116 -9.59 0.51 18.37
CA LEU A 116 -8.47 1.44 18.23
C LEU A 116 -8.85 2.69 17.43
N VAL A 117 -9.53 2.52 16.31
CA VAL A 117 -10.00 3.62 15.46
C VAL A 117 -11.02 4.48 16.22
N GLN A 118 -11.94 3.86 16.93
CA GLN A 118 -12.92 4.56 17.75
C GLN A 118 -12.24 5.40 18.84
N ALA A 119 -11.31 4.79 19.60
CA ALA A 119 -10.56 5.50 20.64
C ALA A 119 -9.74 6.67 20.07
N PHE A 120 -9.14 6.50 18.89
CA PHE A 120 -8.45 7.59 18.20
C PHE A 120 -9.39 8.74 17.82
N CYS A 121 -10.60 8.44 17.34
CA CYS A 121 -11.59 9.44 16.98
C CYS A 121 -12.14 10.17 18.23
N GLU A 122 -12.32 9.46 19.34
CA GLU A 122 -12.79 10.04 20.59
C GLU A 122 -11.76 10.99 21.22
N GLN A 123 -10.49 10.55 21.34
CA GLN A 123 -9.39 11.41 21.83
C GLN A 123 -9.23 12.69 21.02
N ARG A 124 -9.51 12.60 19.75
CA ARG A 124 -9.43 13.73 18.84
C ARG A 124 -10.48 14.80 19.12
N GLY A 125 -11.69 14.43 19.51
CA GLY A 125 -12.73 15.36 19.97
C GLY A 125 -12.29 16.18 21.18
N GLU A 126 -11.56 15.57 22.13
CA GLU A 126 -11.05 16.25 23.33
C GLU A 126 -9.88 17.19 23.03
N VAL A 127 -8.99 16.82 22.10
CA VAL A 127 -7.83 17.65 21.70
C VAL A 127 -8.28 18.85 20.86
N CYS A 128 -9.25 18.66 19.96
CA CYS A 128 -9.82 19.75 19.16
C CYS A 128 -10.60 20.73 20.01
N GLY A 129 -11.27 20.26 21.09
CA GLY A 129 -12.03 21.11 22.01
C GLY A 129 -11.18 22.06 22.87
N LYS A 130 -9.88 21.78 23.03
CA LYS A 130 -8.95 22.63 23.80
C LYS A 130 -8.26 23.72 22.97
N ALA A 131 -8.34 23.65 21.65
CA ALA A 131 -7.75 24.64 20.73
C ALA A 131 -8.77 25.69 20.24
N GLN A 132 -9.95 25.77 20.84
CA GLN A 132 -10.98 26.77 20.50
C GLN A 132 -10.67 28.13 21.11
N GLY A 133 -9.76 28.86 20.46
CA GLY A 133 -9.81 30.30 20.38
C GLY A 133 -10.51 30.66 19.08
N GLU A 134 -11.75 31.10 19.18
CA GLU A 134 -12.53 31.92 18.25
C GLU A 134 -12.12 31.87 16.75
N ALA A 135 -12.39 30.76 16.05
CA ALA A 135 -12.70 30.72 14.62
C ALA A 135 -12.98 29.24 14.23
N GLY A 136 -14.21 28.93 13.91
CA GLY A 136 -14.69 27.77 13.16
C GLY A 136 -13.94 26.45 13.37
N ALA A 137 -14.46 25.63 14.25
CA ALA A 137 -13.98 24.31 14.57
C ALA A 137 -14.00 23.38 13.35
N ASP A 138 -12.92 23.29 12.59
CA ASP A 138 -12.59 22.13 11.77
C ASP A 138 -11.12 22.19 11.37
N GLY A 139 -10.25 21.86 12.33
CA GLY A 139 -8.91 21.39 11.95
C GLY A 139 -9.07 20.16 11.06
N PRO A 140 -8.27 20.00 10.00
CA PRO A 140 -8.46 18.92 9.04
C PRO A 140 -8.44 17.59 9.76
N ALA A 141 -9.59 16.90 9.72
CA ALA A 141 -9.72 15.59 10.29
C ALA A 141 -8.70 14.65 9.64
N THR A 142 -7.76 14.08 10.41
CA THR A 142 -6.86 13.06 9.91
C THR A 142 -7.67 11.91 9.32
N ARG A 143 -7.56 11.68 8.03
CA ARG A 143 -8.22 10.56 7.37
C ARG A 143 -7.41 9.31 7.64
N LEU A 144 -8.00 8.32 8.28
CA LEU A 144 -7.39 7.01 8.42
C LEU A 144 -7.66 6.16 7.16
N ARG A 145 -6.60 5.56 6.61
CA ARG A 145 -6.69 4.54 5.57
C ARG A 145 -6.11 3.25 6.13
N LEU A 146 -6.97 2.25 6.27
CA LEU A 146 -6.57 0.93 6.71
C LEU A 146 -6.44 0.02 5.49
N ARG A 147 -5.41 -0.82 5.49
CA ARG A 147 -5.24 -1.93 4.55
C ARG A 147 -4.79 -3.15 5.33
N ASN A 148 -5.14 -4.32 4.84
CA ASN A 148 -4.66 -5.58 5.38
C ASN A 148 -3.51 -6.07 4.52
N ASP A 149 -2.45 -6.46 5.18
CA ASP A 149 -1.32 -7.15 4.58
C ASP A 149 -0.98 -8.37 5.45
N VAL A 150 -0.15 -9.27 4.92
CA VAL A 150 0.15 -10.55 5.56
C VAL A 150 1.65 -10.75 5.58
N LEU A 151 2.18 -11.12 6.75
CA LEU A 151 3.58 -11.51 6.98
C LEU A 151 4.59 -10.43 6.51
N ALA A 152 5.51 -10.77 5.59
CA ALA A 152 6.49 -9.83 5.10
C ALA A 152 5.86 -8.64 4.35
N GLY A 153 4.65 -8.81 3.79
CA GLY A 153 3.92 -7.74 3.11
C GLY A 153 3.58 -6.56 4.01
N THR A 154 3.28 -6.81 5.29
CA THR A 154 3.03 -5.73 6.28
C THR A 154 4.28 -4.89 6.52
N TRP A 155 5.45 -5.54 6.64
CA TRP A 155 6.73 -4.85 6.74
C TRP A 155 7.12 -4.14 5.45
N GLU A 156 6.93 -4.81 4.30
CA GLU A 156 7.19 -4.24 2.97
C GLU A 156 6.41 -2.93 2.76
N ALA A 157 5.12 -2.92 3.10
CA ALA A 157 4.28 -1.73 2.97
C ALA A 157 4.85 -0.53 3.75
N LEU A 158 5.42 -0.77 4.94
CA LEU A 158 6.04 0.27 5.76
C LEU A 158 7.38 0.74 5.18
N VAL A 159 8.30 -0.17 4.86
CA VAL A 159 9.65 0.20 4.40
C VAL A 159 9.64 0.78 2.99
N THR A 160 8.66 0.43 2.17
CA THR A 160 8.43 1.04 0.85
C THR A 160 7.60 2.32 0.92
N ARG A 161 7.25 2.78 2.13
CA ARG A 161 6.48 4.00 2.39
C ARG A 161 5.09 4.04 1.77
N GLN A 162 4.48 2.88 1.57
CA GLN A 162 3.07 2.78 1.17
C GLN A 162 2.14 3.12 2.34
N VAL A 163 2.63 2.94 3.56
CA VAL A 163 1.95 3.30 4.82
C VAL A 163 2.91 3.99 5.77
N GLU A 164 2.38 4.76 6.70
CA GLU A 164 3.13 5.47 7.74
C GLU A 164 3.22 4.65 9.04
N LEU A 165 2.30 3.70 9.23
CA LEU A 165 2.24 2.82 10.40
C LEU A 165 1.94 1.39 9.96
N ALA A 166 2.58 0.42 10.61
CA ALA A 166 2.25 -0.99 10.48
C ALA A 166 1.96 -1.59 11.85
N ILE A 167 0.92 -2.38 11.97
CA ILE A 167 0.46 -3.01 13.23
C ILE A 167 0.51 -4.52 13.05
N GLY A 168 1.17 -5.21 13.99
CA GLY A 168 1.22 -6.67 14.03
C GLY A 168 2.32 -7.28 13.18
N VAL A 169 3.29 -6.49 12.71
CA VAL A 169 4.42 -7.01 11.93
C VAL A 169 5.05 -8.21 12.65
N SER A 170 5.06 -9.35 11.98
CA SER A 170 5.61 -10.61 12.47
C SER A 170 7.03 -10.83 11.94
N GLY A 171 7.91 -11.30 12.79
CA GLY A 171 9.26 -11.72 12.41
C GLY A 171 10.36 -10.70 12.70
N ASP A 172 11.58 -11.18 12.57
CA ASP A 172 12.80 -10.40 12.79
C ASP A 172 13.26 -9.79 11.46
N PHE A 173 12.58 -8.74 11.03
CA PHE A 173 13.02 -8.01 9.84
C PHE A 173 14.13 -7.02 10.17
N ALA A 174 15.14 -6.94 9.29
CA ALA A 174 16.17 -5.94 9.39
C ALA A 174 15.56 -4.54 9.29
N ASN A 175 15.79 -3.71 10.31
CA ASN A 175 15.34 -2.32 10.29
C ASN A 175 16.30 -1.49 9.41
N PRO A 176 15.84 -0.93 8.29
CA PRO A 176 16.70 -0.15 7.39
C PRO A 176 17.08 1.23 7.95
N GLY A 177 16.61 1.54 9.14
CA GLY A 177 16.72 2.87 9.75
C GLY A 177 15.50 3.76 9.46
N GLY A 178 15.24 4.69 10.39
CA GLY A 178 14.11 5.62 10.27
C GLY A 178 12.74 5.02 10.62
N VAL A 179 12.70 3.77 11.09
CA VAL A 179 11.50 3.11 11.59
C VAL A 179 11.65 2.86 13.09
N GLU A 180 10.70 3.31 13.88
CA GLU A 180 10.58 2.98 15.30
C GLU A 180 9.73 1.72 15.44
N VAL A 181 10.23 0.72 16.17
CA VAL A 181 9.52 -0.55 16.41
C VAL A 181 9.20 -0.68 17.88
N ARG A 182 7.96 -1.05 18.20
CA ARG A 182 7.49 -1.30 19.55
C ARG A 182 6.86 -2.70 19.62
N PRO A 183 7.28 -3.58 20.55
CA PRO A 183 6.67 -4.89 20.70
C PRO A 183 5.23 -4.75 21.20
N LEU A 184 4.30 -5.48 20.57
CA LEU A 184 2.90 -5.56 21.01
C LEU A 184 2.64 -6.81 21.84
N GLY A 185 3.29 -7.94 21.52
CA GLY A 185 3.09 -9.21 22.19
C GLY A 185 3.60 -10.38 21.36
N GLN A 186 3.19 -11.58 21.73
CA GLN A 186 3.50 -12.80 21.01
C GLN A 186 2.21 -13.53 20.66
N MET A 187 2.17 -14.09 19.48
CA MET A 187 1.04 -14.90 19.01
C MET A 187 1.56 -16.26 18.58
N PRO A 188 1.14 -17.35 19.26
CA PRO A 188 1.54 -18.69 18.87
C PRO A 188 0.78 -19.13 17.61
N PHE A 189 1.50 -19.67 16.65
CA PHE A 189 0.93 -20.41 15.53
C PHE A 189 0.88 -21.88 15.89
N VAL A 190 -0.23 -22.53 15.56
CA VAL A 190 -0.44 -23.95 15.83
C VAL A 190 -0.90 -24.65 14.57
N TYR A 191 -0.48 -25.90 14.39
CA TYR A 191 -1.03 -26.76 13.36
C TYR A 191 -2.43 -27.21 13.75
N CYS A 192 -3.37 -27.07 12.81
CA CYS A 192 -4.73 -27.52 12.99
C CYS A 192 -5.08 -28.54 11.90
N VAL A 193 -5.74 -29.61 12.30
CA VAL A 193 -6.27 -30.63 11.38
C VAL A 193 -7.72 -30.92 11.72
N ALA A 194 -8.48 -31.41 10.72
CA ALA A 194 -9.85 -31.86 10.97
C ALA A 194 -9.87 -33.05 11.93
N PRO A 195 -10.93 -33.24 12.74
CA PRO A 195 -11.00 -34.33 13.72
C PRO A 195 -10.84 -35.74 13.13
N HIS A 196 -11.15 -35.91 11.87
CA HIS A 196 -11.02 -37.20 11.14
C HIS A 196 -9.69 -37.35 10.39
N HIS A 197 -8.78 -36.38 10.51
CA HIS A 197 -7.48 -36.43 9.85
C HIS A 197 -6.57 -37.46 10.53
N PRO A 198 -5.73 -38.22 9.80
CA PRO A 198 -4.84 -39.23 10.38
C PRO A 198 -3.92 -38.68 11.50
N LEU A 199 -3.55 -37.41 11.45
CA LEU A 199 -2.70 -36.79 12.48
C LEU A 199 -3.48 -36.29 13.70
N ALA A 200 -4.81 -36.30 13.69
CA ALA A 200 -5.62 -35.78 14.81
C ALA A 200 -5.48 -36.59 16.12
N GLY A 201 -5.13 -37.85 16.00
CA GLY A 201 -4.96 -38.76 17.15
C GLY A 201 -3.50 -39.00 17.55
N VAL A 202 -2.54 -38.29 16.95
CA VAL A 202 -1.13 -38.45 17.26
C VAL A 202 -0.82 -37.67 18.54
N GLU A 203 -0.34 -38.38 19.59
CA GLU A 203 0.11 -37.77 20.81
C GLU A 203 1.58 -37.37 20.71
N GLY A 204 1.90 -36.15 21.14
CA GLY A 204 3.25 -35.58 21.14
C GLY A 204 3.56 -34.70 19.92
N PRO A 205 4.80 -34.19 19.85
CA PRO A 205 5.23 -33.35 18.73
C PRO A 205 5.25 -34.14 17.42
N LEU A 206 4.73 -33.56 16.36
CA LEU A 206 4.76 -34.12 15.01
C LEU A 206 6.15 -33.93 14.41
N GLU A 207 6.68 -34.99 13.79
CA GLU A 207 7.93 -34.91 13.03
C GLU A 207 7.69 -34.48 11.61
N ASP A 208 8.64 -33.79 11.00
CA ASP A 208 8.56 -33.31 9.60
C ASP A 208 8.26 -34.45 8.62
N ALA A 209 8.82 -35.62 8.86
CA ALA A 209 8.56 -36.83 8.07
C ALA A 209 7.08 -37.24 8.04
N GLN A 210 6.33 -36.94 9.10
CA GLN A 210 4.89 -37.22 9.14
C GLN A 210 4.10 -36.14 8.39
N LEU A 211 4.55 -34.89 8.48
CA LEU A 211 3.87 -33.73 7.87
C LEU A 211 3.98 -33.73 6.34
N VAL A 212 5.12 -34.11 5.77
CA VAL A 212 5.37 -34.06 4.31
C VAL A 212 4.46 -34.95 3.49
N HIS A 213 3.80 -35.92 4.08
CA HIS A 213 2.84 -36.81 3.41
C HIS A 213 1.43 -36.20 3.31
N HIS A 214 1.20 -35.05 3.94
CA HIS A 214 -0.10 -34.41 3.97
C HIS A 214 -0.07 -33.06 3.26
N ARG A 215 -1.20 -32.68 2.66
CA ARG A 215 -1.32 -31.34 2.06
C ARG A 215 -1.46 -30.31 3.17
N ALA A 216 -0.50 -29.36 3.21
CA ALA A 216 -0.57 -28.23 4.11
C ALA A 216 -1.32 -27.05 3.43
N VAL A 217 -2.04 -26.28 4.25
CA VAL A 217 -2.54 -24.97 3.90
C VAL A 217 -1.75 -23.99 4.75
N ALA A 218 -1.01 -23.12 4.10
CA ALA A 218 -0.23 -22.07 4.75
C ALA A 218 -0.86 -20.70 4.51
N VAL A 219 -0.56 -19.75 5.39
CA VAL A 219 -0.93 -18.36 5.21
C VAL A 219 -0.12 -17.78 4.04
N ALA A 220 -0.80 -17.18 3.07
CA ALA A 220 -0.16 -16.59 1.91
C ALA A 220 0.39 -15.20 2.27
N ASP A 221 1.70 -15.02 2.09
CA ASP A 221 2.36 -13.73 2.26
C ASP A 221 1.94 -12.76 1.13
N THR A 222 1.74 -11.50 1.46
CA THR A 222 1.38 -10.45 0.49
C THR A 222 2.59 -9.66 -0.03
N ALA A 223 3.81 -10.00 0.40
CA ALA A 223 5.04 -9.38 -0.09
C ALA A 223 5.20 -9.57 -1.60
N GLN A 224 5.59 -8.52 -2.29
CA GLN A 224 5.83 -8.51 -3.74
C GLN A 224 7.31 -8.37 -4.09
N ARG A 225 8.10 -7.76 -3.23
CA ARG A 225 9.53 -7.43 -3.43
C ARG A 225 10.42 -8.08 -2.40
N MET A 226 9.93 -8.26 -1.20
CA MET A 226 10.65 -8.99 -0.16
C MET A 226 10.50 -10.50 -0.36
N THR A 227 11.43 -11.26 0.19
CA THR A 227 11.29 -12.72 0.23
C THR A 227 10.06 -13.09 1.04
N PRO A 228 9.09 -13.81 0.46
CA PRO A 228 7.91 -14.23 1.19
C PRO A 228 8.27 -15.12 2.38
N VAL A 229 7.54 -14.94 3.47
CA VAL A 229 7.65 -15.77 4.68
C VAL A 229 6.50 -16.79 4.65
N THR A 230 6.76 -18.00 5.09
CA THR A 230 5.73 -19.04 5.25
C THR A 230 5.66 -19.43 6.72
N VAL A 231 4.47 -19.50 7.26
CA VAL A 231 4.18 -19.91 8.64
C VAL A 231 3.26 -21.11 8.62
#